data_d29439efe2ba367af07fec5eaa0a8d48
#
_entry.id   d29439efe2ba367af07fec5eaa0a8d48
#
_cell.length_a   1.000
_cell.length_b   1.000
_cell.length_c   1.000
_cell.angle_alpha   90.00
_cell.angle_beta   90.00
_cell.angle_gamma   90.00
#
_symmetry.space_group_name_H-M   'P 1'
#
loop_
_entity.id
_entity.type
_entity.pdbx_description
1 polymer ?
#
loop_
_entity_poly.entity_id
_entity_poly.type
_entity_poly.pdbx_seq_one_letter_code
_entity_poly.pdbx_strand_id
1 'polypeptide(L)'
;HLPTRRQRQMCIRDRFIQLCEQSGTPLLFLTNTTGFLVGTEPEQAGIIKHGAKFIQAVTNCKVPKITIIVGGSYGAGNYAMAGRGMAPRFLFAWPRSVVSVMGPAQAGSVLRQVAEAKVLRSGGELNEETTKAIHAMEQKTISDMEARSNALANTARVWDDGLIDPADTRAVIAFVLGVCREGDERTVNTNTFGIGRL
;
A
#
# COMPACT_ATOMS: atom_id res chain seq x y z
N HIS A 1 19.66 13.39 -21.98
CA HIS A 1 19.37 12.46 -20.89
C HIS A 1 18.16 11.60 -21.28
N LEU A 2 18.40 10.36 -21.72
CA LEU A 2 17.34 9.38 -21.88
C LEU A 2 16.82 9.01 -20.46
N PRO A 3 15.51 9.09 -20.21
CA PRO A 3 14.97 8.69 -18.92
C PRO A 3 15.33 7.24 -18.62
N THR A 4 15.73 6.94 -17.39
CA THR A 4 16.03 5.58 -16.98
C THR A 4 14.82 4.67 -17.21
N ARG A 5 15.03 3.37 -17.40
CA ARG A 5 13.96 2.38 -17.63
C ARG A 5 12.85 2.48 -16.57
N ARG A 6 13.22 2.79 -15.33
CA ARG A 6 12.30 2.95 -14.18
C ARG A 6 11.46 4.22 -14.26
N GLN A 7 12.04 5.35 -14.71
CA GLN A 7 11.31 6.59 -14.94
C GLN A 7 10.26 6.44 -16.02
N ARG A 8 10.57 5.74 -17.12
CA ARG A 8 9.60 5.42 -18.16
C ARG A 8 8.42 4.60 -17.63
N GLN A 9 8.67 3.61 -16.77
CA GLN A 9 7.60 2.78 -16.22
C GLN A 9 6.60 3.58 -15.37
N MET A 10 7.06 4.54 -14.57
CA MET A 10 6.15 5.39 -13.80
C MET A 10 5.36 6.35 -14.69
N CYS A 11 6.00 7.01 -15.65
CA CYS A 11 5.33 7.88 -16.62
C CYS A 11 4.30 7.12 -17.49
N ILE A 12 4.55 5.86 -17.81
CA ILE A 12 3.57 5.01 -18.52
C ILE A 12 2.34 4.76 -17.63
N ARG A 13 2.53 4.50 -16.35
CA ARG A 13 1.42 4.27 -15.41
C ARG A 13 0.57 5.51 -15.21
N ASP A 14 1.18 6.67 -14.99
CA ASP A 14 0.47 7.94 -14.87
C ASP A 14 -0.41 8.19 -16.09
N ARG A 15 0.17 7.99 -17.27
CA ARG A 15 -0.52 8.20 -18.55
C ARG A 15 -1.64 7.20 -18.75
N PHE A 16 -1.42 5.94 -18.39
CA PHE A 16 -2.45 4.91 -18.45
C PHE A 16 -3.65 5.25 -17.57
N ILE A 17 -3.43 5.71 -16.33
CA ILE A 17 -4.51 6.13 -15.43
C ILE A 17 -5.29 7.31 -16.03
N GLN A 18 -4.59 8.31 -16.58
CA GLN A 18 -5.23 9.44 -17.23
C GLN A 18 -6.09 9.03 -18.44
N LEU A 19 -5.62 8.08 -19.24
CA LEU A 19 -6.39 7.54 -20.37
C LEU A 19 -7.63 6.78 -19.89
N CYS A 20 -7.52 5.99 -18.82
CA CYS A 20 -8.67 5.31 -18.23
C CYS A 20 -9.69 6.32 -17.70
N GLU A 21 -9.23 7.39 -17.04
CA GLU A 21 -10.10 8.48 -16.59
C GLU A 21 -10.84 9.14 -17.75
N GLN A 22 -10.14 9.46 -18.86
CA GLN A 22 -10.75 10.06 -20.06
C GLN A 22 -11.77 9.16 -20.75
N SER A 23 -11.55 7.85 -20.69
CA SER A 23 -12.43 6.86 -21.33
C SER A 23 -13.53 6.31 -20.42
N GLY A 24 -13.57 6.72 -19.14
CA GLY A 24 -14.49 6.17 -18.16
C GLY A 24 -14.22 4.69 -17.82
N THR A 25 -12.99 4.20 -18.06
CA THR A 25 -12.63 2.79 -17.86
C THR A 25 -12.21 2.53 -16.42
N PRO A 26 -12.86 1.61 -15.67
CA PRO A 26 -12.46 1.23 -14.32
C PRO A 26 -11.03 0.68 -14.27
N LEU A 27 -10.35 0.91 -13.15
CA LEU A 27 -8.97 0.50 -12.91
C LEU A 27 -8.92 -0.68 -11.93
N LEU A 28 -8.19 -1.73 -12.31
CA LEU A 28 -7.84 -2.85 -11.43
C LEU A 28 -6.37 -2.75 -11.05
N PHE A 29 -6.10 -2.71 -9.74
CA PHE A 29 -4.76 -2.74 -9.17
C PHE A 29 -4.47 -4.10 -8.55
N LEU A 30 -3.49 -4.81 -9.07
CA LEU A 30 -2.96 -6.05 -8.47
C LEU A 30 -1.68 -5.70 -7.73
N THR A 31 -1.76 -5.64 -6.40
CA THR A 31 -0.68 -5.14 -5.56
C THR A 31 0.21 -6.25 -5.06
N ASN A 32 1.48 -6.21 -5.49
CA ASN A 32 2.59 -6.96 -4.92
C ASN A 32 3.85 -6.09 -5.04
N THR A 33 4.12 -5.28 -4.01
CA THR A 33 5.20 -4.31 -4.03
C THR A 33 5.92 -4.23 -2.70
N THR A 34 7.24 -4.08 -2.75
CA THR A 34 8.09 -3.84 -1.59
C THR A 34 8.19 -2.36 -1.19
N GLY A 35 7.49 -1.48 -1.92
CA GLY A 35 7.57 -0.03 -1.76
C GLY A 35 8.39 0.64 -2.85
N PHE A 36 8.64 1.94 -2.70
CA PHE A 36 9.57 2.66 -3.55
C PHE A 36 11.01 2.34 -3.15
N LEU A 37 11.88 2.32 -4.15
CA LEU A 37 13.31 2.16 -3.91
C LEU A 37 13.86 3.36 -3.14
N VAL A 38 14.64 3.06 -2.11
CA VAL A 38 15.34 4.04 -1.28
C VAL A 38 16.84 3.97 -1.59
N GLY A 39 17.50 5.09 -1.53
CA GLY A 39 18.95 5.19 -1.72
C GLY A 39 19.36 6.38 -2.59
N THR A 40 20.63 6.74 -2.53
CA THR A 40 21.17 7.93 -3.18
C THR A 40 20.96 7.91 -4.70
N GLU A 41 21.25 6.80 -5.36
CA GLU A 41 21.12 6.68 -6.82
C GLU A 41 19.65 6.79 -7.29
N PRO A 42 18.65 6.05 -6.72
CA PRO A 42 17.25 6.23 -7.09
C PRO A 42 16.72 7.63 -6.81
N GLU A 43 17.14 8.25 -5.72
CA GLU A 43 16.70 9.59 -5.32
C GLU A 43 17.25 10.68 -6.24
N GLN A 44 18.53 10.61 -6.58
CA GLN A 44 19.15 11.49 -7.57
C GLN A 44 18.54 11.29 -8.97
N ALA A 45 18.11 10.06 -9.30
CA ALA A 45 17.38 9.78 -10.53
C ALA A 45 15.94 10.30 -10.52
N GLY A 46 15.46 10.90 -9.42
CA GLY A 46 14.16 11.56 -9.30
C GLY A 46 13.01 10.62 -8.98
N ILE A 47 13.23 9.49 -8.28
CA ILE A 47 12.19 8.52 -7.94
C ILE A 47 11.05 9.15 -7.13
N ILE A 48 11.37 10.08 -6.22
CA ILE A 48 10.38 10.79 -5.39
C ILE A 48 9.46 11.62 -6.28
N LYS A 49 10.03 12.38 -7.23
CA LYS A 49 9.28 13.22 -8.17
C LYS A 49 8.36 12.40 -9.08
N HIS A 50 8.85 11.27 -9.57
CA HIS A 50 8.06 10.37 -10.42
C HIS A 50 7.01 9.59 -9.61
N GLY A 51 7.34 9.18 -8.38
CA GLY A 51 6.40 8.55 -7.45
C GLY A 51 5.25 9.49 -7.06
N ALA A 52 5.56 10.77 -6.78
CA ALA A 52 4.55 11.78 -6.49
C ALA A 52 3.56 11.97 -7.65
N LYS A 53 4.04 12.01 -8.90
CA LYS A 53 3.16 12.10 -10.09
C LYS A 53 2.22 10.89 -10.21
N PHE A 54 2.75 9.70 -9.93
CA PHE A 54 1.94 8.47 -9.97
C PHE A 54 0.86 8.50 -8.88
N ILE A 55 1.20 8.85 -7.65
CA ILE A 55 0.24 8.99 -6.54
C ILE A 55 -0.80 10.07 -6.89
N GLN A 56 -0.37 11.20 -7.47
CA GLN A 56 -1.27 12.27 -7.91
C GLN A 56 -2.28 11.77 -8.95
N ALA A 57 -1.84 10.98 -9.93
CA ALA A 57 -2.74 10.40 -10.92
C ALA A 57 -3.77 9.47 -10.28
N VAL A 58 -3.35 8.59 -9.35
CA VAL A 58 -4.25 7.69 -8.61
C VAL A 58 -5.24 8.47 -7.75
N THR A 59 -4.79 9.53 -7.08
CA THR A 59 -5.64 10.33 -6.17
C THR A 59 -6.70 11.12 -6.91
N ASN A 60 -6.36 11.70 -8.07
CA ASN A 60 -7.29 12.52 -8.85
C ASN A 60 -8.19 11.70 -9.77
N CYS A 61 -7.91 10.43 -9.97
CA CYS A 61 -8.72 9.55 -10.81
C CYS A 61 -10.08 9.28 -10.16
N LYS A 62 -11.16 9.54 -10.88
CA LYS A 62 -12.55 9.39 -10.43
C LYS A 62 -13.19 8.08 -10.84
N VAL A 63 -12.69 7.44 -11.91
CA VAL A 63 -13.21 6.13 -12.31
C VAL A 63 -13.06 5.10 -11.18
N PRO A 64 -13.94 4.11 -11.09
CA PRO A 64 -13.86 3.08 -10.06
C PRO A 64 -12.48 2.43 -10.01
N LYS A 65 -11.85 2.46 -8.84
CA LYS A 65 -10.59 1.77 -8.53
C LYS A 65 -10.91 0.53 -7.71
N ILE A 66 -10.52 -0.62 -8.20
CA ILE A 66 -10.61 -1.90 -7.48
C ILE A 66 -9.19 -2.35 -7.21
N THR A 67 -8.88 -2.67 -5.96
CA THR A 67 -7.55 -3.10 -5.56
C THR A 67 -7.59 -4.50 -4.98
N ILE A 68 -6.68 -5.36 -5.40
CA ILE A 68 -6.46 -6.68 -4.82
C ILE A 68 -5.02 -6.77 -4.37
N ILE A 69 -4.82 -7.00 -3.08
CA ILE A 69 -3.49 -7.23 -2.52
C ILE A 69 -3.17 -8.72 -2.68
N VAL A 70 -2.39 -9.04 -3.71
CA VAL A 70 -2.05 -10.43 -4.07
C VAL A 70 -0.79 -10.94 -3.37
N GLY A 71 -0.02 -10.04 -2.76
CA GLY A 71 1.22 -10.34 -2.05
C GLY A 71 1.59 -9.22 -1.09
N GLY A 72 2.82 -8.72 -1.15
CA GLY A 72 3.28 -7.62 -0.31
C GLY A 72 2.70 -6.27 -0.72
N SER A 73 2.39 -5.43 0.26
CA SER A 73 2.02 -4.02 0.06
C SER A 73 2.68 -3.18 1.15
N TYR A 74 3.82 -2.59 0.83
CA TYR A 74 4.66 -1.90 1.81
C TYR A 74 4.80 -0.41 1.55
N GLY A 75 4.77 0.37 2.62
CA GLY A 75 5.10 1.79 2.64
C GLY A 75 4.32 2.63 1.63
N ALA A 76 4.99 3.60 1.01
CA ALA A 76 4.40 4.48 0.01
C ALA A 76 3.97 3.76 -1.29
N GLY A 77 4.43 2.53 -1.53
CA GLY A 77 3.95 1.69 -2.62
C GLY A 77 2.46 1.34 -2.48
N ASN A 78 1.96 1.24 -1.25
CA ASN A 78 0.54 1.04 -0.99
C ASN A 78 -0.31 2.20 -1.54
N TYR A 79 0.12 3.45 -1.36
CA TYR A 79 -0.59 4.62 -1.89
C TYR A 79 -0.58 4.64 -3.43
N ALA A 80 0.58 4.36 -4.03
CA ALA A 80 0.71 4.33 -5.49
C ALA A 80 -0.14 3.25 -6.16
N MET A 81 -0.41 2.15 -5.46
CA MET A 81 -1.22 1.03 -5.92
C MET A 81 -2.67 1.09 -5.40
N ALA A 82 -3.20 2.29 -5.19
CA ALA A 82 -4.57 2.53 -4.73
C ALA A 82 -4.94 1.72 -3.48
N GLY A 83 -4.07 1.73 -2.46
CA GLY A 83 -4.39 1.16 -1.15
C GLY A 83 -5.50 1.93 -0.43
N ARG A 84 -5.87 1.50 0.78
CA ARG A 84 -7.03 2.04 1.52
C ARG A 84 -7.04 3.57 1.62
N GLY A 85 -5.88 4.20 1.83
CA GLY A 85 -5.74 5.66 1.91
C GLY A 85 -6.05 6.43 0.61
N MET A 86 -6.12 5.73 -0.55
CA MET A 86 -6.47 6.32 -1.84
C MET A 86 -7.93 6.07 -2.22
N ALA A 87 -8.75 5.65 -1.27
CA ALA A 87 -10.19 5.42 -1.41
C ALA A 87 -10.55 4.61 -2.67
N PRO A 88 -10.03 3.37 -2.84
CA PRO A 88 -10.53 2.49 -3.87
C PRO A 88 -12.01 2.19 -3.59
N ARG A 89 -12.79 1.91 -4.63
CA ARG A 89 -14.19 1.54 -4.48
C ARG A 89 -14.33 0.21 -3.75
N PHE A 90 -13.42 -0.72 -4.04
CA PHE A 90 -13.26 -2.00 -3.34
C PHE A 90 -11.79 -2.32 -3.18
N LEU A 91 -11.44 -2.90 -2.04
CA LEU A 91 -10.12 -3.38 -1.73
C LEU A 91 -10.23 -4.78 -1.12
N PHE A 92 -9.72 -5.77 -1.81
CA PHE A 92 -9.66 -7.16 -1.34
C PHE A 92 -8.22 -7.61 -1.12
N ALA A 93 -8.06 -8.67 -0.37
CA ALA A 93 -6.75 -9.27 -0.14
C ALA A 93 -6.79 -10.80 -0.35
N TRP A 94 -5.70 -11.35 -0.85
CA TRP A 94 -5.51 -12.80 -0.85
C TRP A 94 -5.03 -13.26 0.52
N PRO A 95 -5.28 -14.54 0.92
CA PRO A 95 -4.99 -15.02 2.27
C PRO A 95 -3.51 -14.94 2.68
N ARG A 96 -2.59 -14.94 1.72
CA ARG A 96 -1.13 -14.84 1.98
C ARG A 96 -0.58 -13.43 1.78
N SER A 97 -1.43 -12.43 1.65
CA SER A 97 -1.00 -11.04 1.51
C SER A 97 -0.51 -10.46 2.83
N VAL A 98 0.37 -9.48 2.72
CA VAL A 98 0.97 -8.78 3.86
C VAL A 98 0.90 -7.27 3.59
N VAL A 99 0.42 -6.51 4.56
CA VAL A 99 0.38 -5.04 4.51
C VAL A 99 1.12 -4.47 5.70
N SER A 100 2.15 -3.67 5.46
CA SER A 100 2.93 -3.03 6.52
C SER A 100 3.62 -1.77 6.03
N VAL A 101 4.11 -0.95 6.97
CA VAL A 101 4.91 0.24 6.64
C VAL A 101 6.23 -0.15 5.98
N MET A 102 6.86 -1.22 6.47
CA MET A 102 8.07 -1.82 5.88
C MET A 102 8.11 -3.31 6.19
N GLY A 103 9.00 -4.05 5.54
CA GLY A 103 9.19 -5.47 5.82
C GLY A 103 9.61 -5.71 7.28
N PRO A 104 9.06 -6.73 7.97
CA PRO A 104 9.38 -6.99 9.38
C PRO A 104 10.87 -7.16 9.65
N ALA A 105 11.58 -7.92 8.82
CA ALA A 105 13.02 -8.11 8.94
C ALA A 105 13.81 -6.79 8.77
N GLN A 106 13.37 -5.92 7.86
CA GLN A 106 13.97 -4.60 7.66
C GLN A 106 13.75 -3.70 8.88
N ALA A 107 12.54 -3.70 9.44
CA ALA A 107 12.22 -2.92 10.64
C ALA A 107 13.08 -3.38 11.84
N GLY A 108 13.19 -4.69 12.06
CA GLY A 108 14.04 -5.25 13.09
C GLY A 108 15.50 -4.83 12.94
N SER A 109 16.04 -4.96 11.71
CA SER A 109 17.43 -4.56 11.42
C SER A 109 17.68 -3.07 11.65
N VAL A 110 16.76 -2.19 11.25
CA VAL A 110 16.89 -0.73 11.49
C VAL A 110 16.89 -0.44 12.98
N LEU A 111 15.98 -1.03 13.75
CA LEU A 111 15.93 -0.83 15.20
C LEU A 111 17.18 -1.35 15.89
N ARG A 112 17.72 -2.50 15.46
CA ARG A 112 19.00 -3.01 15.94
C ARG A 112 20.12 -2.00 15.72
N GLN A 113 20.28 -1.50 14.48
CA GLN A 113 21.31 -0.51 14.16
C GLN A 113 21.17 0.78 14.98
N VAL A 114 19.96 1.26 15.19
CA VAL A 114 19.70 2.44 16.01
C VAL A 114 20.07 2.18 17.49
N ALA A 115 19.75 1.01 18.01
CA ALA A 115 20.08 0.63 19.39
C ALA A 115 21.60 0.50 19.59
N GLU A 116 22.31 -0.17 18.68
CA GLU A 116 23.78 -0.28 18.68
C GLU A 116 24.42 1.11 18.64
N ALA A 117 23.96 1.97 17.71
CA ALA A 117 24.49 3.33 17.59
C ALA A 117 24.22 4.19 18.84
N LYS A 118 23.09 3.98 19.53
CA LYS A 118 22.76 4.65 20.79
C LYS A 118 23.72 4.25 21.91
N VAL A 119 24.03 2.97 22.08
CA VAL A 119 24.98 2.45 23.05
C VAL A 119 26.35 3.07 22.83
N LEU A 120 26.86 3.06 21.61
CA LEU A 120 28.16 3.64 21.25
C LEU A 120 28.23 5.15 21.50
N ARG A 121 27.17 5.90 21.18
CA ARG A 121 27.12 7.35 21.44
C ARG A 121 27.08 7.71 22.94
N SER A 122 26.51 6.84 23.77
CA SER A 122 26.49 7.03 25.21
C SER A 122 27.81 6.65 25.92
N GLY A 123 28.84 6.26 25.15
CA GLY A 123 30.12 5.81 25.69
C GLY A 123 30.08 4.37 26.24
N GLY A 124 29.03 3.62 25.96
CA GLY A 124 28.88 2.21 26.30
C GLY A 124 29.60 1.30 25.32
N GLU A 125 29.84 0.07 25.76
CA GLU A 125 30.40 -0.98 24.90
C GLU A 125 29.34 -2.00 24.53
N LEU A 126 29.46 -2.56 23.32
CA LEU A 126 28.62 -3.66 22.84
C LEU A 126 29.16 -4.99 23.42
N ASN A 127 28.94 -5.18 24.73
CA ASN A 127 29.24 -6.44 25.37
C ASN A 127 28.24 -7.54 25.01
N GLU A 128 28.51 -8.77 25.42
CA GLU A 128 27.67 -9.93 25.05
C GLU A 128 26.24 -9.80 25.57
N GLU A 129 26.03 -9.26 26.76
CA GLU A 129 24.72 -9.05 27.37
C GLU A 129 23.90 -8.00 26.62
N THR A 130 24.49 -6.85 26.28
CA THR A 130 23.90 -5.78 25.54
C THR A 130 23.50 -6.26 24.10
N THR A 131 24.40 -7.01 23.49
CA THR A 131 24.15 -7.59 22.14
C THR A 131 23.00 -8.58 22.17
N LYS A 132 22.92 -9.45 23.16
CA LYS A 132 21.79 -10.38 23.35
C LYS A 132 20.47 -9.64 23.57
N ALA A 133 20.47 -8.58 24.37
CA ALA A 133 19.28 -7.76 24.61
C ALA A 133 18.78 -7.07 23.31
N ILE A 134 19.70 -6.52 22.52
CA ILE A 134 19.37 -5.89 21.24
C ILE A 134 18.80 -6.91 20.24
N HIS A 135 19.41 -8.10 20.14
CA HIS A 135 18.88 -9.16 19.30
C HIS A 135 17.51 -9.68 19.76
N ALA A 136 17.27 -9.78 21.06
CA ALA A 136 15.96 -10.15 21.58
C ALA A 136 14.89 -9.11 21.20
N MET A 137 15.23 -7.82 21.29
CA MET A 137 14.37 -6.73 20.84
C MET A 137 14.09 -6.79 19.33
N GLU A 138 15.12 -7.05 18.51
CA GLU A 138 14.98 -7.23 17.06
C GLU A 138 14.00 -8.36 16.73
N GLN A 139 14.19 -9.55 17.30
CA GLN A 139 13.32 -10.70 17.07
C GLN A 139 11.88 -10.47 17.52
N LYS A 140 11.71 -9.83 18.69
CA LYS A 140 10.38 -9.44 19.16
C LYS A 140 9.69 -8.49 18.20
N THR A 141 10.40 -7.48 17.69
CA THR A 141 9.84 -6.53 16.71
C THR A 141 9.41 -7.22 15.44
N ILE A 142 10.23 -8.13 14.92
CA ILE A 142 9.89 -8.92 13.72
C ILE A 142 8.62 -9.71 13.96
N SER A 143 8.56 -10.49 15.04
CA SER A 143 7.40 -11.32 15.39
C SER A 143 6.12 -10.49 15.58
N ASP A 144 6.20 -9.38 16.31
CA ASP A 144 5.06 -8.48 16.53
C ASP A 144 4.55 -7.86 15.22
N MET A 145 5.44 -7.49 14.32
CA MET A 145 5.06 -6.96 13.00
C MET A 145 4.44 -8.04 12.11
N GLU A 146 4.99 -9.24 12.07
CA GLU A 146 4.43 -10.37 11.30
C GLU A 146 3.02 -10.71 11.78
N ALA A 147 2.81 -10.75 13.10
CA ALA A 147 1.49 -11.02 13.67
C ALA A 147 0.43 -9.97 13.30
N ARG A 148 0.85 -8.70 13.11
CA ARG A 148 -0.06 -7.58 12.83
C ARG A 148 -0.25 -7.26 11.36
N SER A 149 0.65 -7.72 10.49
CA SER A 149 0.68 -7.36 9.07
C SER A 149 0.07 -8.38 8.12
N ASN A 150 -0.29 -9.57 8.62
CA ASN A 150 -0.90 -10.62 7.82
C ASN A 150 -2.35 -10.30 7.41
N ALA A 151 -2.84 -10.98 6.38
CA ALA A 151 -4.16 -10.76 5.80
C ALA A 151 -5.31 -10.85 6.83
N LEU A 152 -5.29 -11.86 7.70
CA LEU A 152 -6.33 -12.05 8.72
C LEU A 152 -6.34 -10.90 9.73
N ALA A 153 -5.17 -10.44 10.16
CA ALA A 153 -5.06 -9.32 11.09
C ALA A 153 -5.54 -8.00 10.47
N ASN A 154 -5.37 -7.82 9.16
CA ASN A 154 -5.80 -6.62 8.43
C ASN A 154 -7.31 -6.63 8.22
N THR A 155 -7.88 -7.73 7.75
CA THR A 155 -9.33 -7.87 7.55
C THR A 155 -10.12 -7.79 8.85
N ALA A 156 -9.57 -8.34 9.95
CA ALA A 156 -10.17 -8.22 11.28
C ALA A 156 -10.25 -6.76 11.79
N ARG A 157 -9.42 -5.86 11.25
CA ARG A 157 -9.44 -4.42 11.53
C ARG A 157 -10.26 -3.61 10.51
N VAL A 158 -10.91 -4.28 9.58
CA VAL A 158 -11.70 -3.65 8.50
C VAL A 158 -10.82 -2.73 7.63
N TRP A 159 -9.57 -3.13 7.40
CA TRP A 159 -8.66 -2.39 6.52
C TRP A 159 -8.82 -2.75 5.04
N ASP A 160 -9.55 -3.81 4.77
CA ASP A 160 -10.00 -4.24 3.45
C ASP A 160 -11.50 -4.57 3.48
N ASP A 161 -12.06 -4.88 2.33
CA ASP A 161 -13.47 -5.25 2.18
C ASP A 161 -13.66 -6.78 2.24
N GLY A 162 -12.57 -7.53 2.47
CA GLY A 162 -12.58 -8.96 2.75
C GLY A 162 -11.45 -9.73 2.06
N LEU A 163 -11.28 -10.96 2.53
CA LEU A 163 -10.37 -11.94 1.94
C LEU A 163 -11.08 -12.71 0.84
N ILE A 164 -10.41 -12.90 -0.28
CA ILE A 164 -10.91 -13.68 -1.40
C ILE A 164 -9.95 -14.81 -1.76
N ASP A 165 -10.49 -15.95 -2.12
CA ASP A 165 -9.67 -17.02 -2.70
C ASP A 165 -9.10 -16.54 -4.06
N PRO A 166 -7.82 -16.78 -4.35
CA PRO A 166 -7.27 -16.49 -5.67
C PRO A 166 -8.08 -17.05 -6.83
N ALA A 167 -8.70 -18.23 -6.65
CA ALA A 167 -9.55 -18.86 -7.68
C ALA A 167 -10.83 -18.06 -7.95
N ASP A 168 -11.38 -17.37 -6.95
CA ASP A 168 -12.62 -16.59 -7.06
C ASP A 168 -12.39 -15.14 -7.55
N THR A 169 -11.15 -14.74 -7.71
CA THR A 169 -10.76 -13.35 -8.05
C THR A 169 -11.54 -12.82 -9.25
N ARG A 170 -11.68 -13.60 -10.32
CA ARG A 170 -12.40 -13.19 -11.52
C ARG A 170 -13.90 -12.98 -11.27
N ALA A 171 -14.52 -13.87 -10.52
CA ALA A 171 -15.94 -13.78 -10.20
C ALA A 171 -16.24 -12.57 -9.33
N VAL A 172 -15.42 -12.33 -8.31
CA VAL A 172 -15.52 -11.16 -7.43
C VAL A 172 -15.32 -9.86 -8.22
N ILE A 173 -14.31 -9.76 -9.07
CA ILE A 173 -14.08 -8.57 -9.92
C ILE A 173 -15.30 -8.31 -10.82
N ALA A 174 -15.82 -9.34 -11.47
CA ALA A 174 -16.98 -9.19 -12.35
C ALA A 174 -18.20 -8.65 -11.58
N PHE A 175 -18.45 -9.20 -10.39
CA PHE A 175 -19.52 -8.76 -9.50
C PHE A 175 -19.37 -7.29 -9.08
N VAL A 176 -18.21 -6.92 -8.53
CA VAL A 176 -18.01 -5.54 -8.03
C VAL A 176 -17.96 -4.50 -9.15
N LEU A 177 -17.54 -4.86 -10.36
CA LEU A 177 -17.65 -3.99 -11.53
C LEU A 177 -19.12 -3.73 -11.91
N GLY A 178 -19.99 -4.75 -11.79
CA GLY A 178 -21.43 -4.59 -11.94
C GLY A 178 -22.01 -3.61 -10.91
N VAL A 179 -21.61 -3.75 -9.64
CA VAL A 179 -22.00 -2.83 -8.56
C VAL A 179 -21.52 -1.39 -8.83
N CYS A 180 -20.28 -1.22 -9.31
CA CYS A 180 -19.76 0.10 -9.68
C CYS A 180 -20.60 0.74 -10.79
N ARG A 181 -20.91 -0.03 -11.84
CA ARG A 181 -21.73 0.46 -12.96
C ARG A 181 -23.13 0.87 -12.51
N GLU A 182 -23.81 0.02 -11.71
CA GLU A 182 -25.11 0.37 -11.14
C GLU A 182 -25.05 1.66 -10.32
N GLY A 183 -23.99 1.83 -9.52
CA GLY A 183 -23.80 3.03 -8.73
C GLY A 183 -23.58 4.30 -9.57
N ASP A 184 -22.90 4.19 -10.71
CA ASP A 184 -22.64 5.31 -11.61
C ASP A 184 -23.89 5.68 -12.46
N GLU A 185 -24.74 4.71 -12.77
CA GLU A 185 -25.98 4.89 -13.55
C GLU A 185 -27.17 5.31 -12.66
N ARG A 186 -27.09 5.09 -11.35
CA ARG A 186 -28.21 5.35 -10.42
C ARG A 186 -28.45 6.84 -10.23
N THR A 187 -29.68 7.28 -10.41
CA THR A 187 -30.14 8.60 -10.02
C THR A 187 -30.38 8.64 -8.50
N VAL A 188 -29.82 9.65 -7.84
CA VAL A 188 -30.05 9.87 -6.40
C VAL A 188 -31.35 10.62 -6.20
N ASN A 189 -32.26 10.08 -5.41
CA ASN A 189 -33.49 10.78 -5.03
C ASN A 189 -33.18 11.97 -4.16
N THR A 190 -33.96 13.05 -4.31
CA THR A 190 -33.84 14.24 -3.48
C THR A 190 -34.13 13.86 -2.02
N ASN A 191 -33.25 14.26 -1.09
CA ASN A 191 -33.50 14.07 0.32
C ASN A 191 -34.58 15.04 0.79
N THR A 192 -35.68 14.48 1.31
CA THR A 192 -36.82 15.24 1.84
C THR A 192 -36.78 15.43 3.36
N PHE A 193 -35.80 14.83 4.04
CA PHE A 193 -35.63 14.97 5.47
C PHE A 193 -35.02 16.32 5.83
N GLY A 194 -35.61 17.03 6.79
CA GLY A 194 -34.98 18.17 7.41
C GLY A 194 -33.77 17.75 8.26
N ILE A 195 -32.77 18.64 8.34
CA ILE A 195 -31.63 18.44 9.23
C ILE A 195 -32.11 18.73 10.65
N GLY A 196 -32.14 17.74 11.52
CA GLY A 196 -32.37 17.92 12.95
C GLY A 196 -31.24 18.77 13.54
N ARG A 197 -31.54 19.95 13.99
CA ARG A 197 -30.63 20.76 14.79
C ARG A 197 -30.96 20.53 16.26
N LEU A 198 -29.99 19.95 16.99
CA LEU A 198 -30.03 19.84 18.45
C LEU A 198 -29.46 21.09 19.07
#